data_28a30d8f75978695b3558b9c27ba5e65
#
_entry.id   28a30d8f75978695b3558b9c27ba5e65
#
_cell.length_a   1.000
_cell.length_b   1.000
_cell.length_c   1.000
_cell.angle_alpha   90.00
_cell.angle_beta   90.00
_cell.angle_gamma   90.00
#
_symmetry.space_group_name_H-M   'P 1'
#
loop_
_entity.id
_entity.type
_entity.pdbx_description
1 polymer ?
#
loop_
_entity_poly.entity_id
_entity_poly.type
_entity_poly.pdbx_seq_one_letter_code
_entity_poly.pdbx_strand_id
1 'polypeptide(L)'
;CGASAASSSAAESTDSTDSAPLKVMASFYPMYDFAQKIGGDKVTVTNMVPAGTEPHDWEPSTTDITNLEDADVFIYSGAGMEHWVDSVLGSLTNQDLDVVQASDGVTLREGYEDEDGDVGADPHVWLAPANAKIEMKNITDVLCSADPANAEYYRQNYEQWALECDRLDTEFTEALSALPNKNIVVSHEAFGYLCDAYGLNQVGIEGIEADSEPDP
;
A
#
# COMPACT_ATOMS: atom_id res chain seq x y z
N CYS A 1 52.46 46.38 23.72
CA CYS A 1 52.08 46.23 22.33
C CYS A 1 51.77 44.76 22.07
N GLY A 2 50.53 44.35 22.14
CA GLY A 2 50.10 42.99 21.85
C GLY A 2 48.71 43.06 21.29
N ALA A 3 48.59 42.85 19.97
CA ALA A 3 47.35 42.77 19.29
C ALA A 3 46.78 41.34 19.44
N SER A 4 45.59 41.24 20.02
CA SER A 4 44.84 40.01 20.11
C SER A 4 43.91 39.93 18.90
N ALA A 5 44.11 38.94 18.06
CA ALA A 5 43.22 38.64 16.94
C ALA A 5 42.08 37.79 17.47
N ALA A 6 40.88 38.33 17.43
CA ALA A 6 39.66 37.58 17.68
C ALA A 6 39.28 36.78 16.42
N SER A 7 39.34 35.44 16.52
CA SER A 7 38.81 34.53 15.50
C SER A 7 37.32 34.46 15.66
N SER A 8 36.59 35.01 14.68
CA SER A 8 35.16 34.86 14.55
C SER A 8 34.87 33.51 13.92
N SER A 9 34.41 32.56 14.72
CA SER A 9 33.82 31.31 14.24
C SER A 9 32.40 31.64 13.73
N ALA A 10 32.22 31.64 12.41
CA ALA A 10 30.90 31.64 11.81
C ALA A 10 30.27 30.26 12.04
N ALA A 11 29.24 30.22 12.87
CA ALA A 11 28.34 29.08 12.93
C ALA A 11 27.57 29.02 11.61
N GLU A 12 27.87 28.02 10.81
CA GLU A 12 26.97 27.62 9.71
C GLU A 12 25.66 27.18 10.35
N SER A 13 24.65 28.01 10.26
CA SER A 13 23.27 27.61 10.45
C SER A 13 22.91 26.71 9.27
N THR A 14 22.85 25.41 9.47
CA THR A 14 22.14 24.51 8.58
C THR A 14 20.67 24.91 8.65
N ASP A 15 20.25 25.71 7.70
CA ASP A 15 18.86 25.97 7.42
C ASP A 15 18.27 24.65 6.90
N SER A 16 17.74 23.84 7.80
CA SER A 16 16.87 22.73 7.43
C SER A 16 15.58 23.37 6.92
N THR A 17 15.49 23.58 5.62
CA THR A 17 14.22 23.84 4.95
C THR A 17 13.36 22.60 5.17
N ASP A 18 12.62 22.59 6.28
CA ASP A 18 11.57 21.61 6.54
C ASP A 18 10.46 21.89 5.54
N SER A 19 10.52 21.23 4.37
CA SER A 19 9.47 21.31 3.36
C SER A 19 8.19 20.72 3.95
N ALA A 20 7.04 21.29 3.57
CA ALA A 20 5.76 20.75 3.99
C ALA A 20 5.67 19.25 3.63
N PRO A 21 5.04 18.41 4.48
CA PRO A 21 4.87 16.99 4.20
C PRO A 21 4.19 16.75 2.85
N LEU A 22 4.61 15.71 2.11
CA LEU A 22 3.93 15.30 0.88
C LEU A 22 2.47 14.97 1.17
N LYS A 23 1.58 15.42 0.29
CA LYS A 23 0.16 15.04 0.32
C LYS A 23 -0.03 13.75 -0.44
N VAL A 24 -0.31 12.67 0.28
CA VAL A 24 -0.48 11.33 -0.27
C VAL A 24 -1.94 10.90 -0.14
N MET A 25 -2.54 10.48 -1.25
CA MET A 25 -3.84 9.83 -1.27
C MET A 25 -3.64 8.32 -1.40
N ALA A 26 -4.25 7.55 -0.52
CA ALA A 26 -4.25 6.09 -0.56
C ALA A 26 -5.66 5.58 -0.79
N SER A 27 -5.84 4.64 -1.71
CA SER A 27 -7.14 4.15 -2.13
C SER A 27 -7.94 3.53 -0.99
N PHE A 28 -7.30 2.66 -0.19
CA PHE A 28 -7.93 1.99 0.94
C PHE A 28 -6.90 1.64 2.02
N TYR A 29 -7.36 1.07 3.14
CA TYR A 29 -6.57 0.97 4.37
C TYR A 29 -5.17 0.33 4.24
N PRO A 30 -4.94 -0.82 3.56
CA PRO A 30 -3.59 -1.36 3.44
C PRO A 30 -2.61 -0.40 2.75
N MET A 31 -3.05 0.32 1.74
CA MET A 31 -2.24 1.33 1.06
C MET A 31 -1.94 2.53 1.97
N TYR A 32 -2.93 2.95 2.75
CA TYR A 32 -2.77 3.97 3.79
C TYR A 32 -1.74 3.55 4.84
N ASP A 33 -1.86 2.34 5.39
CA ASP A 33 -0.99 1.83 6.42
C ASP A 33 0.46 1.69 5.93
N PHE A 34 0.66 1.15 4.73
CA PHE A 34 1.99 1.03 4.13
C PHE A 34 2.61 2.39 3.85
N ALA A 35 1.86 3.32 3.27
CA ALA A 35 2.34 4.69 3.02
C ALA A 35 2.73 5.39 4.32
N GLN A 36 1.94 5.24 5.38
CA GLN A 36 2.22 5.83 6.69
C GLN A 36 3.48 5.22 7.33
N LYS A 37 3.67 3.91 7.21
CA LYS A 37 4.85 3.20 7.70
C LYS A 37 6.13 3.67 7.01
N ILE A 38 6.09 3.85 5.70
CA ILE A 38 7.25 4.29 4.91
C ILE A 38 7.47 5.79 5.04
N GLY A 39 6.41 6.59 4.94
CA GLY A 39 6.48 8.04 4.88
C GLY A 39 6.68 8.72 6.24
N GLY A 40 6.18 8.12 7.33
CA GLY A 40 6.27 8.67 8.68
C GLY A 40 5.74 10.09 8.77
N ASP A 41 6.55 10.98 9.34
CA ASP A 41 6.22 12.40 9.51
C ASP A 41 6.52 13.27 8.27
N LYS A 42 7.08 12.68 7.23
CA LYS A 42 7.37 13.38 5.96
C LYS A 42 6.20 13.38 4.99
N VAL A 43 5.14 12.66 5.30
CA VAL A 43 3.93 12.56 4.50
C VAL A 43 2.68 12.84 5.31
N THR A 44 1.64 13.34 4.65
CA THR A 44 0.28 13.38 5.18
C THR A 44 -0.56 12.45 4.31
N VAL A 45 -0.96 11.31 4.84
CA VAL A 45 -1.71 10.29 4.09
C VAL A 45 -3.19 10.41 4.39
N THR A 46 -4.00 10.45 3.35
CA THR A 46 -5.46 10.37 3.42
C THR A 46 -5.91 9.00 2.92
N ASN A 47 -6.64 8.26 3.75
CA ASN A 47 -7.31 7.03 3.36
C ASN A 47 -8.65 7.38 2.69
N MET A 48 -8.81 7.03 1.40
CA MET A 48 -10.00 7.41 0.63
C MET A 48 -11.23 6.63 1.05
N VAL A 49 -11.12 5.31 1.17
CA VAL A 49 -12.24 4.47 1.63
C VAL A 49 -12.44 4.66 3.13
N PRO A 50 -13.59 5.16 3.59
CA PRO A 50 -13.84 5.35 5.02
C PRO A 50 -13.83 4.03 5.80
N ALA A 51 -13.45 4.11 7.08
CA ALA A 51 -13.50 2.95 7.98
C ALA A 51 -14.92 2.37 8.04
N GLY A 52 -15.00 1.03 7.92
CA GLY A 52 -16.29 0.31 7.95
C GLY A 52 -17.05 0.30 6.61
N THR A 53 -16.48 0.85 5.56
CA THR A 53 -17.01 0.76 4.20
C THR A 53 -16.35 -0.40 3.48
N GLU A 54 -17.13 -1.17 2.71
CA GLU A 54 -16.61 -2.25 1.85
C GLU A 54 -15.83 -1.66 0.67
N PRO A 55 -14.51 -1.95 0.55
CA PRO A 55 -13.70 -1.32 -0.50
C PRO A 55 -14.06 -1.74 -1.92
N HIS A 56 -14.59 -2.96 -2.12
CA HIS A 56 -14.92 -3.48 -3.45
C HIS A 56 -16.05 -2.70 -4.12
N ASP A 57 -17.01 -2.17 -3.35
CA ASP A 57 -18.19 -1.44 -3.84
C ASP A 57 -18.05 0.07 -3.74
N TRP A 58 -16.96 0.56 -3.18
CA TRP A 58 -16.78 1.98 -2.95
C TRP A 58 -16.37 2.73 -4.21
N GLU A 59 -16.93 3.93 -4.40
CA GLU A 59 -16.57 4.85 -5.46
C GLU A 59 -16.23 6.23 -4.88
N PRO A 60 -15.24 6.94 -5.46
CA PRO A 60 -14.85 8.27 -4.98
C PRO A 60 -15.94 9.32 -5.24
N SER A 61 -16.15 10.16 -4.25
CA SER A 61 -16.99 11.35 -4.35
C SER A 61 -16.28 12.47 -5.12
N THR A 62 -17.03 13.53 -5.45
CA THR A 62 -16.45 14.74 -6.04
C THR A 62 -15.38 15.36 -5.14
N THR A 63 -15.54 15.27 -3.83
CA THR A 63 -14.54 15.76 -2.86
C THR A 63 -13.25 14.94 -2.94
N ASP A 64 -13.36 13.61 -3.07
CA ASP A 64 -12.19 12.73 -3.22
C ASP A 64 -11.42 13.05 -4.51
N ILE A 65 -12.12 13.29 -5.60
CA ILE A 65 -11.52 13.71 -6.88
C ILE A 65 -10.81 15.06 -6.74
N THR A 66 -11.42 16.03 -6.02
CA THR A 66 -10.79 17.32 -5.75
C THR A 66 -9.51 17.15 -4.92
N ASN A 67 -9.53 16.28 -3.92
CA ASN A 67 -8.36 15.98 -3.11
C ASN A 67 -7.24 15.30 -3.93
N LEU A 68 -7.59 14.45 -4.90
CA LEU A 68 -6.61 13.87 -5.83
C LEU A 68 -5.98 14.93 -6.74
N GLU A 69 -6.75 15.93 -7.19
CA GLU A 69 -6.21 17.05 -7.96
C GLU A 69 -5.19 17.89 -7.18
N ASP A 70 -5.30 17.93 -5.85
CA ASP A 70 -4.42 18.69 -4.97
C ASP A 70 -3.30 17.84 -4.34
N ALA A 71 -3.25 16.53 -4.64
CA ALA A 71 -2.28 15.61 -4.08
C ALA A 71 -0.95 15.61 -4.85
N ASP A 72 0.11 15.21 -4.16
CA ASP A 72 1.45 14.99 -4.74
C ASP A 72 1.61 13.55 -5.22
N VAL A 73 1.05 12.58 -4.45
CA VAL A 73 1.16 11.16 -4.73
C VAL A 73 -0.19 10.46 -4.56
N PHE A 74 -0.52 9.55 -5.47
CA PHE A 74 -1.65 8.64 -5.35
C PHE A 74 -1.18 7.19 -5.37
N ILE A 75 -1.61 6.42 -4.36
CA ILE A 75 -1.26 5.02 -4.17
C ILE A 75 -2.53 4.18 -4.23
N TYR A 76 -2.58 3.21 -5.13
CA TYR A 76 -3.63 2.23 -5.21
C TYR A 76 -3.05 0.81 -5.32
N SER A 77 -3.82 -0.22 -4.93
CA SER A 77 -3.34 -1.60 -4.97
C SER A 77 -3.28 -2.14 -6.38
N GLY A 78 -4.32 -1.96 -7.16
CA GLY A 78 -4.48 -2.62 -8.46
C GLY A 78 -5.00 -4.05 -8.32
N ALA A 79 -4.70 -4.90 -9.29
CA ALA A 79 -5.18 -6.28 -9.35
C ALA A 79 -6.72 -6.40 -9.30
N GLY A 80 -7.44 -5.38 -9.76
CA GLY A 80 -8.91 -5.34 -9.76
C GLY A 80 -9.55 -4.83 -8.46
N MET A 81 -8.76 -4.41 -7.45
CA MET A 81 -9.31 -3.89 -6.19
C MET A 81 -10.09 -2.60 -6.39
N GLU A 82 -9.56 -1.66 -7.17
CA GLU A 82 -10.16 -0.35 -7.42
C GLU A 82 -10.60 -0.23 -8.87
N HIS A 83 -11.83 -0.68 -9.17
CA HIS A 83 -12.41 -0.63 -10.51
C HIS A 83 -12.59 0.79 -11.07
N TRP A 84 -12.60 1.80 -10.21
CA TRP A 84 -12.82 3.20 -10.55
C TRP A 84 -11.54 3.97 -10.95
N VAL A 85 -10.34 3.42 -10.70
CA VAL A 85 -9.08 4.15 -10.83
C VAL A 85 -8.84 4.67 -12.23
N ASP A 86 -8.98 3.85 -13.26
CA ASP A 86 -8.71 4.26 -14.64
C ASP A 86 -9.60 5.43 -15.08
N SER A 87 -10.88 5.38 -14.72
CA SER A 87 -11.85 6.44 -15.03
C SER A 87 -11.50 7.74 -14.32
N VAL A 88 -11.14 7.67 -13.04
CA VAL A 88 -10.78 8.84 -12.23
C VAL A 88 -9.49 9.46 -12.72
N LEU A 89 -8.42 8.68 -12.90
CA LEU A 89 -7.14 9.17 -13.40
C LEU A 89 -7.27 9.81 -14.79
N GLY A 90 -8.12 9.25 -15.66
CA GLY A 90 -8.42 9.82 -16.98
C GLY A 90 -9.16 11.16 -16.94
N SER A 91 -9.79 11.50 -15.81
CA SER A 91 -10.53 12.75 -15.61
C SER A 91 -9.71 13.86 -14.94
N LEU A 92 -8.58 13.53 -14.31
CA LEU A 92 -7.75 14.50 -13.60
C LEU A 92 -7.03 15.44 -14.56
N THR A 93 -6.88 16.68 -14.14
CA THR A 93 -6.11 17.72 -14.84
C THR A 93 -4.70 17.89 -14.29
N ASN A 94 -4.46 17.45 -13.05
CA ASN A 94 -3.14 17.46 -12.43
C ASN A 94 -2.20 16.48 -13.13
N GLN A 95 -1.26 17.03 -13.92
CA GLN A 95 -0.25 16.26 -14.65
C GLN A 95 1.01 15.98 -13.81
N ASP A 96 1.12 16.59 -12.64
CA ASP A 96 2.25 16.46 -11.73
C ASP A 96 1.98 15.43 -10.60
N LEU A 97 0.81 14.79 -10.61
CA LEU A 97 0.47 13.73 -9.67
C LEU A 97 1.29 12.47 -9.96
N ASP A 98 2.13 12.09 -9.00
CA ASP A 98 2.83 10.79 -9.04
C ASP A 98 1.88 9.66 -8.66
N VAL A 99 1.72 8.67 -9.53
CA VAL A 99 0.79 7.55 -9.35
C VAL A 99 1.55 6.24 -9.27
N VAL A 100 1.22 5.39 -8.31
CA VAL A 100 1.77 4.05 -8.19
C VAL A 100 0.68 3.00 -8.01
N GLN A 101 0.77 1.93 -8.80
CA GLN A 101 0.08 0.68 -8.57
C GLN A 101 0.96 -0.20 -7.69
N ALA A 102 0.58 -0.36 -6.42
CA ALA A 102 1.43 -1.00 -5.43
C ALA A 102 1.71 -2.48 -5.73
N SER A 103 0.77 -3.19 -6.35
CA SER A 103 0.90 -4.61 -6.70
C SER A 103 1.78 -4.91 -7.91
N ASP A 104 2.37 -3.90 -8.55
CA ASP A 104 3.27 -4.14 -9.68
C ASP A 104 4.41 -5.09 -9.30
N GLY A 105 4.64 -6.10 -10.14
CA GLY A 105 5.65 -7.14 -9.92
C GLY A 105 5.20 -8.30 -9.02
N VAL A 106 4.01 -8.27 -8.45
CA VAL A 106 3.43 -9.41 -7.75
C VAL A 106 2.91 -10.43 -8.76
N THR A 107 3.13 -11.72 -8.48
CA THR A 107 2.50 -12.81 -9.25
C THR A 107 1.04 -12.90 -8.86
N LEU A 108 0.15 -12.54 -9.77
CA LEU A 108 -1.29 -12.52 -9.51
C LEU A 108 -1.89 -13.92 -9.54
N ARG A 109 -2.83 -14.18 -8.60
CA ARG A 109 -3.75 -15.33 -8.65
C ARG A 109 -4.92 -15.01 -9.55
N GLU A 110 -5.47 -16.04 -10.18
CA GLU A 110 -6.78 -15.95 -10.83
C GLU A 110 -7.86 -15.75 -9.76
N GLY A 111 -8.76 -14.80 -10.03
CA GLY A 111 -9.98 -14.58 -9.27
C GLY A 111 -11.11 -15.47 -9.75
N TYR A 112 -12.33 -15.09 -9.43
CA TYR A 112 -13.51 -15.75 -9.97
C TYR A 112 -13.90 -15.18 -11.35
N GLU A 113 -14.56 -16.02 -12.12
CA GLU A 113 -15.24 -15.64 -13.36
C GLU A 113 -16.44 -14.74 -13.01
N ASP A 114 -16.52 -13.58 -13.64
CA ASP A 114 -17.67 -12.68 -13.48
C ASP A 114 -18.89 -13.18 -14.28
N GLU A 115 -20.02 -12.44 -14.21
CA GLU A 115 -21.26 -12.80 -14.92
C GLU A 115 -21.10 -12.83 -16.45
N ASP A 116 -20.11 -12.14 -17.00
CA ASP A 116 -19.78 -12.08 -18.42
C ASP A 116 -18.79 -13.18 -18.85
N GLY A 117 -18.26 -13.96 -17.92
CA GLY A 117 -17.31 -15.04 -18.13
C GLY A 117 -15.85 -14.58 -18.19
N ASP A 118 -15.56 -13.36 -17.78
CA ASP A 118 -14.22 -12.84 -17.69
C ASP A 118 -13.59 -13.16 -16.31
N VAL A 119 -12.38 -13.73 -16.33
CA VAL A 119 -11.64 -14.08 -15.11
C VAL A 119 -10.71 -12.94 -14.77
N GLY A 120 -11.02 -12.22 -13.69
CA GLY A 120 -10.16 -11.20 -13.11
C GLY A 120 -9.08 -11.80 -12.21
N ALA A 121 -8.19 -10.96 -11.69
CA ALA A 121 -7.26 -11.36 -10.65
C ALA A 121 -7.94 -11.34 -9.27
N ASP A 122 -7.46 -12.18 -8.34
CA ASP A 122 -7.77 -12.04 -6.92
C ASP A 122 -7.09 -10.77 -6.39
N PRO A 123 -7.85 -9.78 -5.87
CA PRO A 123 -7.29 -8.47 -5.51
C PRO A 123 -6.58 -8.44 -4.15
N HIS A 124 -6.68 -9.50 -3.33
CA HIS A 124 -6.22 -9.51 -1.93
C HIS A 124 -4.71 -9.77 -1.79
N VAL A 125 -3.92 -9.07 -2.58
CA VAL A 125 -2.48 -9.26 -2.78
C VAL A 125 -1.69 -9.09 -1.50
N TRP A 126 -2.03 -8.08 -0.69
CA TRP A 126 -1.28 -7.65 0.52
C TRP A 126 -1.28 -8.65 1.66
N LEU A 127 -2.13 -9.68 1.62
CA LEU A 127 -2.30 -10.64 2.72
C LEU A 127 -1.20 -11.72 2.79
N ALA A 128 -0.30 -11.75 1.81
CA ALA A 128 0.93 -12.55 1.92
C ALA A 128 2.11 -11.61 2.27
N PRO A 129 2.92 -11.90 3.29
CA PRO A 129 4.04 -11.05 3.71
C PRO A 129 5.02 -10.70 2.60
N ALA A 130 5.33 -11.66 1.72
CA ALA A 130 6.21 -11.42 0.57
C ALA A 130 5.63 -10.41 -0.42
N ASN A 131 4.31 -10.43 -0.65
CA ASN A 131 3.63 -9.47 -1.50
C ASN A 131 3.57 -8.09 -0.86
N ALA A 132 3.23 -8.01 0.43
CA ALA A 132 3.25 -6.75 1.18
C ALA A 132 4.63 -6.07 1.11
N LYS A 133 5.70 -6.84 1.14
CA LYS A 133 7.08 -6.34 0.98
C LYS A 133 7.28 -5.72 -0.41
N ILE A 134 6.77 -6.33 -1.48
CA ILE A 134 6.82 -5.79 -2.84
C ILE A 134 6.01 -4.49 -2.93
N GLU A 135 4.79 -4.48 -2.39
CA GLU A 135 3.94 -3.29 -2.39
C GLU A 135 4.59 -2.12 -1.64
N MET A 136 5.15 -2.36 -0.46
CA MET A 136 5.89 -1.34 0.29
C MET A 136 7.13 -0.85 -0.46
N LYS A 137 7.80 -1.70 -1.24
CA LYS A 137 8.93 -1.28 -2.07
C LYS A 137 8.49 -0.30 -3.16
N ASN A 138 7.39 -0.60 -3.86
CA ASN A 138 6.84 0.26 -4.90
C ASN A 138 6.40 1.61 -4.33
N ILE A 139 5.77 1.60 -3.15
CA ILE A 139 5.41 2.83 -2.43
C ILE A 139 6.66 3.62 -2.05
N THR A 140 7.71 2.97 -1.57
CA THR A 140 8.98 3.64 -1.26
C THR A 140 9.57 4.33 -2.49
N ASP A 141 9.55 3.67 -3.63
CA ASP A 141 10.14 4.20 -4.85
C ASP A 141 9.40 5.46 -5.34
N VAL A 142 8.07 5.47 -5.28
CA VAL A 142 7.30 6.67 -5.66
C VAL A 142 7.52 7.82 -4.67
N LEU A 143 7.58 7.56 -3.36
CA LEU A 143 7.88 8.59 -2.36
C LEU A 143 9.30 9.17 -2.54
N CYS A 144 10.29 8.32 -2.84
CA CYS A 144 11.65 8.78 -3.14
C CYS A 144 11.71 9.64 -4.41
N SER A 145 10.86 9.35 -5.39
CA SER A 145 10.77 10.12 -6.63
C SER A 145 10.14 11.48 -6.40
N ALA A 146 9.03 11.52 -5.68
CA ALA A 146 8.27 12.73 -5.38
C ALA A 146 9.01 13.66 -4.39
N ASP A 147 9.78 13.10 -3.47
CA ASP A 147 10.53 13.84 -2.46
C ASP A 147 11.97 13.32 -2.31
N PRO A 148 12.85 13.63 -3.25
CA PRO A 148 14.23 13.16 -3.23
C PRO A 148 15.02 13.60 -1.99
N ALA A 149 14.64 14.71 -1.36
CA ALA A 149 15.31 15.25 -0.17
C ALA A 149 15.19 14.29 1.04
N ASN A 150 14.08 13.56 1.13
CA ASN A 150 13.81 12.58 2.19
C ASN A 150 13.96 11.11 1.73
N ALA A 151 14.51 10.85 0.55
CA ALA A 151 14.61 9.51 -0.03
C ALA A 151 15.32 8.50 0.88
N GLU A 152 16.37 8.92 1.58
CA GLU A 152 17.10 8.04 2.51
C GLU A 152 16.24 7.66 3.72
N TYR A 153 15.44 8.58 4.23
CA TYR A 153 14.48 8.33 5.31
C TYR A 153 13.45 7.27 4.90
N TYR A 154 12.87 7.39 3.70
CA TYR A 154 11.91 6.41 3.19
C TYR A 154 12.54 5.03 3.00
N ARG A 155 13.77 4.95 2.48
CA ARG A 155 14.48 3.68 2.30
C ARG A 155 14.78 2.99 3.62
N GLN A 156 15.21 3.73 4.64
CA GLN A 156 15.46 3.18 5.98
C GLN A 156 14.18 2.63 6.62
N ASN A 157 13.06 3.34 6.49
CA ASN A 157 11.77 2.85 6.95
C ASN A 157 11.35 1.58 6.20
N TYR A 158 11.52 1.56 4.87
CA TYR A 158 11.25 0.35 4.09
C TYR A 158 12.08 -0.84 4.55
N GLU A 159 13.39 -0.67 4.75
CA GLU A 159 14.27 -1.76 5.20
C GLU A 159 13.79 -2.35 6.53
N GLN A 160 13.37 -1.51 7.46
CA GLN A 160 12.82 -1.95 8.75
C GLN A 160 11.55 -2.79 8.56
N TRP A 161 10.60 -2.32 7.75
CA TRP A 161 9.35 -3.03 7.52
C TRP A 161 9.51 -4.26 6.62
N ALA A 162 10.47 -4.25 5.70
CA ALA A 162 10.84 -5.43 4.92
C ALA A 162 11.36 -6.56 5.81
N LEU A 163 12.21 -6.24 6.80
CA LEU A 163 12.66 -7.21 7.81
C LEU A 163 11.49 -7.77 8.64
N GLU A 164 10.50 -6.94 8.94
CA GLU A 164 9.31 -7.40 9.66
C GLU A 164 8.45 -8.34 8.81
N CYS A 165 8.33 -8.10 7.50
CA CYS A 165 7.70 -9.04 6.58
C CYS A 165 8.47 -10.37 6.52
N ASP A 166 9.79 -10.33 6.45
CA ASP A 166 10.64 -11.53 6.45
C ASP A 166 10.50 -12.33 7.75
N ARG A 167 10.36 -11.63 8.89
CA ARG A 167 10.09 -12.25 10.19
C ARG A 167 8.73 -12.96 10.21
N LEU A 168 7.70 -12.29 9.74
CA LEU A 168 6.35 -12.85 9.63
C LEU A 168 6.32 -14.06 8.69
N ASP A 169 7.00 -14.00 7.55
CA ASP A 169 7.11 -15.10 6.61
C ASP A 169 7.75 -16.35 7.27
N THR A 170 8.80 -16.15 8.04
CA THR A 170 9.46 -17.22 8.81
C THR A 170 8.52 -17.80 9.86
N GLU A 171 7.85 -16.98 10.66
CA GLU A 171 6.91 -17.42 11.69
C GLU A 171 5.72 -18.19 11.10
N PHE A 172 5.14 -17.70 10.01
CA PHE A 172 4.05 -18.42 9.33
C PHE A 172 4.54 -19.75 8.74
N THR A 173 5.72 -19.77 8.13
CA THR A 173 6.31 -21.00 7.59
C THR A 173 6.48 -22.05 8.70
N GLU A 174 7.06 -21.67 9.83
CA GLU A 174 7.29 -22.57 10.97
C GLU A 174 5.97 -23.05 11.59
N ALA A 175 5.04 -22.13 11.85
CA ALA A 175 3.78 -22.46 12.50
C ALA A 175 2.85 -23.31 11.62
N LEU A 176 2.76 -22.99 10.33
CA LEU A 176 1.78 -23.58 9.44
C LEU A 176 2.27 -24.87 8.77
N SER A 177 3.59 -25.06 8.62
CA SER A 177 4.16 -26.29 8.03
C SER A 177 3.88 -27.52 8.87
N ALA A 178 3.79 -27.39 10.20
CA ALA A 178 3.58 -28.49 11.14
C ALA A 178 2.09 -28.86 11.31
N LEU A 179 1.16 -28.10 10.75
CA LEU A 179 -0.26 -28.39 10.91
C LEU A 179 -0.68 -29.67 10.19
N PRO A 180 -1.40 -30.61 10.86
CA PRO A 180 -1.88 -31.84 10.24
C PRO A 180 -3.05 -31.59 9.28
N ASN A 181 -3.85 -30.54 9.52
CA ASN A 181 -4.94 -30.11 8.65
C ASN A 181 -4.55 -28.79 7.98
N LYS A 182 -4.59 -28.77 6.67
CA LYS A 182 -4.22 -27.62 5.83
C LYS A 182 -5.42 -26.80 5.36
N ASN A 183 -6.64 -27.15 5.77
CA ASN A 183 -7.84 -26.43 5.38
C ASN A 183 -8.12 -25.29 6.36
N ILE A 184 -8.40 -24.12 5.82
CA ILE A 184 -8.98 -22.98 6.54
C ILE A 184 -10.35 -22.66 5.99
N VAL A 185 -11.31 -22.45 6.86
CA VAL A 185 -12.68 -22.03 6.49
C VAL A 185 -12.82 -20.56 6.77
N VAL A 186 -13.23 -19.80 5.76
CA VAL A 186 -13.34 -18.35 5.81
C VAL A 186 -14.71 -17.92 5.30
N SER A 187 -15.28 -16.84 5.85
CA SER A 187 -16.48 -16.24 5.29
C SER A 187 -16.16 -15.55 3.95
N HIS A 188 -15.18 -14.67 3.95
CA HIS A 188 -14.69 -13.95 2.79
C HIS A 188 -13.43 -14.62 2.23
N GLU A 189 -13.41 -14.97 0.94
CA GLU A 189 -12.28 -15.62 0.28
C GLU A 189 -11.14 -14.64 -0.05
N ALA A 190 -10.62 -13.98 0.97
CA ALA A 190 -9.55 -12.99 0.85
C ALA A 190 -8.14 -13.58 1.03
N PHE A 191 -8.00 -14.84 1.40
CA PHE A 191 -6.74 -15.42 1.90
C PHE A 191 -6.01 -16.31 0.88
N GLY A 192 -6.34 -16.19 -0.41
CA GLY A 192 -5.75 -17.04 -1.44
C GLY A 192 -4.24 -16.92 -1.54
N TYR A 193 -3.68 -15.72 -1.54
CA TYR A 193 -2.23 -15.51 -1.58
C TYR A 193 -1.53 -16.02 -0.33
N LEU A 194 -2.13 -15.84 0.86
CA LEU A 194 -1.62 -16.41 2.11
C LEU A 194 -1.59 -17.94 2.05
N CYS A 195 -2.67 -18.54 1.58
CA CYS A 195 -2.78 -19.99 1.44
C CYS A 195 -1.76 -20.56 0.47
N ASP A 196 -1.58 -19.93 -0.68
CA ASP A 196 -0.58 -20.35 -1.67
C ASP A 196 0.85 -20.26 -1.11
N ALA A 197 1.14 -19.20 -0.33
CA ALA A 197 2.46 -19.01 0.27
C ALA A 197 2.84 -20.11 1.28
N TYR A 198 1.86 -20.66 2.01
CA TYR A 198 2.11 -21.59 3.14
C TYR A 198 1.48 -22.96 2.97
N GLY A 199 1.05 -23.31 1.77
CA GLY A 199 0.50 -24.63 1.45
C GLY A 199 -0.82 -24.93 2.14
N LEU A 200 -1.65 -23.93 2.37
CA LEU A 200 -3.01 -24.07 2.92
C LEU A 200 -4.05 -24.15 1.80
N ASN A 201 -5.20 -24.74 2.13
CA ASN A 201 -6.38 -24.74 1.27
C ASN A 201 -7.43 -23.81 1.86
N GLN A 202 -7.88 -22.84 1.09
CA GLN A 202 -8.97 -21.95 1.45
C GLN A 202 -10.31 -22.59 1.09
N VAL A 203 -11.25 -22.58 2.03
CA VAL A 203 -12.65 -23.01 1.85
C VAL A 203 -13.52 -21.81 2.21
N GLY A 204 -14.06 -21.14 1.19
CA GLY A 204 -14.93 -19.98 1.37
C GLY A 204 -16.37 -20.38 1.61
N ILE A 205 -17.07 -19.62 2.46
CA ILE A 205 -18.53 -19.70 2.64
C ILE A 205 -19.18 -18.67 1.71
N GLU A 206 -18.57 -17.49 1.60
CA GLU A 206 -18.89 -16.42 0.64
C GLU A 206 -17.76 -16.35 -0.40
N GLY A 207 -18.00 -15.65 -1.52
CA GLY A 207 -17.00 -15.51 -2.57
C GLY A 207 -15.83 -14.60 -2.23
N ILE A 208 -15.06 -14.21 -3.27
CA ILE A 208 -13.96 -13.24 -3.18
C ILE A 208 -14.45 -11.86 -2.75
N GLU A 209 -15.66 -11.50 -3.17
CA GLU A 209 -16.36 -10.31 -2.72
C GLU A 209 -17.29 -10.69 -1.57
N ALA A 210 -17.22 -9.93 -0.46
CA ALA A 210 -17.91 -10.24 0.80
C ALA A 210 -19.43 -9.96 0.78
N ASP A 211 -20.04 -9.85 -0.40
CA ASP A 211 -21.41 -9.39 -0.60
C ASP A 211 -22.43 -10.52 -0.83
N SER A 212 -21.99 -11.76 -0.82
CA SER A 212 -22.88 -12.91 -0.99
C SER A 212 -23.31 -13.50 0.35
N GLU A 213 -24.62 -13.69 0.54
CA GLU A 213 -25.11 -14.49 1.67
C GLU A 213 -24.73 -15.98 1.45
N PRO A 214 -24.29 -16.70 2.50
CA PRO A 214 -23.96 -18.11 2.35
C PRO A 214 -25.19 -18.92 1.93
N ASP A 215 -25.01 -19.82 0.97
CA ASP A 215 -26.02 -20.79 0.59
C ASP A 215 -26.34 -21.73 1.77
N PRO A 216 -27.61 -22.09 2.01
CA PRO A 216 -28.03 -22.89 3.15
C PRO A 216 -27.53 -24.34 3.13
#